data_06d2282661f3c7d6a64c8af482652f1e
#
_entry.id   06d2282661f3c7d6a64c8af482652f1e
#
_cell.length_a   1.000
_cell.length_b   1.000
_cell.length_c   1.000
_cell.angle_alpha   90.00
_cell.angle_beta   90.00
_cell.angle_gamma   90.00
#
_symmetry.space_group_name_H-M   'P 1'
#
loop_
_entity.id
_entity.type
_entity.pdbx_description
1 polymer ?
#
loop_
_entity_poly.entity_id
_entity_poly.type
_entity_poly.pdbx_seq_one_letter_code
_entity_poly.pdbx_strand_id
1 'polypeptide(L)'
;YLYHYNEYEKTALRNLSNDFNSAYPDGLYFVDKLQRLEKFVDLYRVVEQCMLTSEKDISLKTIEKFYKDDRKANIKSAAESVLLYNQWLASKKENLKQDIINYNRDDCISTYELTEFLRNEKKKRYSDIPWFSLSADDQTKHQEEKKWETKDKELIKNLEKKKNESNNDFINNLQSIVGFYRRERKPEFWAMYDRKDKEHEDLVDDTTCIANCIRTSDPPEEYKQSQLFKYKFQKQDYKLREGDTGYDILGTTSRTSNDKKDTGFNIKKITEKGGEEYLTLKVGKPTLKKIGEMPIQLTLGPGKPFSTYDQERAVKRYLDSILVEKTKNKYKCINDFLIAKFPDVKGIEKGKNLINDKEDFVYQTVKV
;
A
#
# COMPACT_ATOMS: atom_id res chain seq x y z
N TYR A 1 18.54 8.29 -3.42
CA TYR A 1 18.04 7.23 -2.56
C TYR A 1 17.79 7.77 -1.16
N LEU A 2 16.80 7.21 -0.47
CA LEU A 2 16.48 7.44 0.93
C LEU A 2 16.82 6.17 1.71
N TYR A 3 17.86 6.26 2.54
CA TYR A 3 18.28 5.14 3.37
C TYR A 3 17.53 5.20 4.69
N HIS A 4 17.03 4.07 5.13
CA HIS A 4 16.31 3.93 6.39
C HIS A 4 16.70 2.59 7.05
N TYR A 5 16.28 2.41 8.29
CA TYR A 5 16.56 1.19 9.04
C TYR A 5 15.25 0.58 9.54
N ASN A 6 14.77 -0.48 8.86
CA ASN A 6 13.46 -1.08 9.05
C ASN A 6 12.30 -0.20 8.53
N GLU A 7 11.05 -0.58 8.74
CA GLU A 7 9.85 -0.03 8.11
C GLU A 7 9.34 1.30 8.71
N TYR A 8 9.90 1.76 9.84
CA TYR A 8 9.36 2.90 10.58
C TYR A 8 9.30 4.18 9.76
N GLU A 9 10.42 4.59 9.16
CA GLU A 9 10.53 5.86 8.43
C GLU A 9 9.65 5.86 7.18
N LYS A 10 9.58 4.74 6.47
CA LYS A 10 8.74 4.56 5.28
C LYS A 10 7.26 4.69 5.65
N THR A 11 6.85 4.04 6.74
CA THR A 11 5.49 4.08 7.26
C THR A 11 5.14 5.48 7.79
N ALA A 12 6.04 6.12 8.54
CA ALA A 12 5.84 7.46 9.06
C ALA A 12 5.67 8.49 7.95
N LEU A 13 6.52 8.47 6.90
CA LEU A 13 6.39 9.36 5.74
C LEU A 13 5.06 9.17 5.01
N ARG A 14 4.62 7.92 4.84
CA ARG A 14 3.33 7.60 4.24
C ARG A 14 2.16 8.16 5.06
N ASN A 15 2.15 7.93 6.36
CA ASN A 15 1.10 8.42 7.26
C ASN A 15 1.06 9.94 7.28
N LEU A 16 2.20 10.61 7.47
CA LEU A 16 2.29 12.06 7.42
C LEU A 16 1.80 12.63 6.09
N SER A 17 2.17 12.04 4.96
CA SER A 17 1.72 12.50 3.65
C SER A 17 0.21 12.34 3.44
N ASN A 18 -0.42 11.33 4.06
CA ASN A 18 -1.87 11.17 4.06
C ASN A 18 -2.56 12.19 4.99
N ASP A 19 -2.07 12.32 6.22
CA ASP A 19 -2.66 13.19 7.25
C ASP A 19 -2.63 14.68 6.82
N PHE A 20 -1.59 15.10 6.13
CA PHE A 20 -1.41 16.47 5.66
C PHE A 20 -1.75 16.68 4.17
N ASN A 21 -2.39 15.72 3.51
CA ASN A 21 -2.69 15.78 2.07
C ASN A 21 -3.53 17.00 1.68
N SER A 22 -4.44 17.46 2.53
CA SER A 22 -5.26 18.66 2.28
C SER A 22 -4.44 19.95 2.26
N ALA A 23 -3.40 20.03 3.12
CA ALA A 23 -2.54 21.20 3.21
C ALA A 23 -1.35 21.13 2.21
N TYR A 24 -0.88 19.92 1.92
CA TYR A 24 0.30 19.65 1.08
C TYR A 24 0.05 18.49 0.10
N PRO A 25 -0.82 18.67 -0.91
CA PRO A 25 -1.18 17.60 -1.85
C PRO A 25 0.01 17.04 -2.63
N ASP A 26 1.04 17.86 -2.85
CA ASP A 26 2.27 17.40 -3.51
C ASP A 26 3.10 16.44 -2.65
N GLY A 27 2.91 16.44 -1.32
CA GLY A 27 3.62 15.56 -0.39
C GLY A 27 3.29 14.09 -0.61
N LEU A 28 2.02 13.77 -0.69
CA LEU A 28 1.54 12.41 -0.97
C LEU A 28 2.03 11.92 -2.33
N TYR A 29 1.93 12.78 -3.34
CA TYR A 29 2.45 12.49 -4.68
C TYR A 29 3.95 12.21 -4.67
N PHE A 30 4.73 13.00 -3.93
CA PHE A 30 6.18 12.85 -3.86
C PHE A 30 6.60 11.56 -3.15
N VAL A 31 5.97 11.21 -2.04
CA VAL A 31 6.22 9.95 -1.31
C VAL A 31 5.87 8.74 -2.17
N ASP A 32 4.70 8.75 -2.85
CA ASP A 32 4.30 7.72 -3.81
C ASP A 32 5.34 7.54 -4.93
N LYS A 33 5.82 8.65 -5.48
CA LYS A 33 6.84 8.63 -6.53
C LYS A 33 8.16 8.02 -6.05
N LEU A 34 8.61 8.36 -4.85
CA LEU A 34 9.83 7.79 -4.27
C LEU A 34 9.70 6.27 -4.07
N GLN A 35 8.54 5.80 -3.64
CA GLN A 35 8.26 4.39 -3.44
C GLN A 35 8.25 3.62 -4.77
N ARG A 36 7.56 4.13 -5.78
CA ARG A 36 7.52 3.50 -7.13
C ARG A 36 8.86 3.49 -7.84
N LEU A 37 9.71 4.51 -7.58
CA LEU A 37 11.06 4.61 -8.11
C LEU A 37 12.05 3.76 -7.31
N GLU A 38 11.58 2.96 -6.34
CA GLU A 38 12.44 2.14 -5.47
C GLU A 38 13.59 2.97 -4.87
N LYS A 39 13.25 4.20 -4.41
CA LYS A 39 14.24 5.11 -3.83
C LYS A 39 14.49 4.88 -2.34
N PHE A 40 13.63 4.11 -1.70
CA PHE A 40 13.82 3.67 -0.32
C PHE A 40 14.77 2.46 -0.31
N VAL A 41 15.77 2.53 0.53
CA VAL A 41 16.75 1.45 0.72
C VAL A 41 16.78 1.09 2.20
N ASP A 42 16.24 -0.08 2.53
CA ASP A 42 16.23 -0.59 3.89
C ASP A 42 17.58 -1.21 4.25
N LEU A 43 18.34 -0.50 5.07
CA LEU A 43 19.65 -0.97 5.52
C LEU A 43 19.56 -2.15 6.50
N TYR A 44 18.42 -2.32 7.20
CA TYR A 44 18.19 -3.50 8.03
C TYR A 44 18.25 -4.78 7.18
N ARG A 45 17.54 -4.80 6.04
CA ARG A 45 17.58 -5.93 5.11
C ARG A 45 18.96 -6.16 4.50
N VAL A 46 19.68 -5.07 4.20
CA VAL A 46 21.08 -5.21 3.71
C VAL A 46 21.96 -5.84 4.76
N VAL A 47 21.86 -5.42 6.02
CA VAL A 47 22.62 -6.01 7.13
C VAL A 47 22.23 -7.48 7.34
N GLU A 48 20.95 -7.79 7.40
CA GLU A 48 20.40 -9.14 7.59
C GLU A 48 20.93 -10.13 6.53
N GLN A 49 20.97 -9.69 5.26
CA GLN A 49 21.39 -10.55 4.14
C GLN A 49 22.91 -10.60 3.92
N CYS A 50 23.65 -9.56 4.32
CA CYS A 50 25.05 -9.40 3.94
C CYS A 50 26.04 -9.50 5.13
N MET A 51 25.57 -9.45 6.37
CA MET A 51 26.43 -9.47 7.56
C MET A 51 26.12 -10.67 8.47
N LEU A 52 27.17 -11.35 8.88
CA LEU A 52 27.11 -12.33 9.97
C LEU A 52 27.77 -11.69 11.19
N THR A 53 27.06 -11.68 12.31
CA THR A 53 27.54 -11.11 13.58
C THR A 53 27.29 -12.06 14.74
N SER A 54 28.11 -12.00 15.77
CA SER A 54 27.93 -12.71 17.05
C SER A 54 27.03 -11.96 18.03
N GLU A 55 26.53 -10.77 17.65
CA GLU A 55 25.61 -9.99 18.48
C GLU A 55 24.24 -10.67 18.57
N LYS A 56 23.48 -10.36 19.62
CA LYS A 56 22.17 -10.99 19.89
C LYS A 56 21.09 -10.55 18.91
N ASP A 57 21.23 -9.37 18.33
CA ASP A 57 20.29 -8.77 17.39
C ASP A 57 21.06 -7.89 16.40
N ILE A 58 20.35 -7.47 15.37
CA ILE A 58 20.85 -6.57 14.34
C ILE A 58 20.16 -5.20 14.38
N SER A 59 19.74 -4.74 15.58
CA SER A 59 19.25 -3.36 15.74
C SER A 59 20.32 -2.35 15.32
N LEU A 60 19.90 -1.16 14.89
CA LEU A 60 20.85 -0.11 14.47
C LEU A 60 21.93 0.15 15.55
N LYS A 61 21.51 0.17 16.83
CA LYS A 61 22.42 0.38 17.97
C LYS A 61 23.42 -0.76 18.17
N THR A 62 23.00 -1.98 17.86
CA THR A 62 23.91 -3.13 17.96
C THR A 62 24.94 -3.11 16.84
N ILE A 63 24.51 -2.76 15.62
CA ILE A 63 25.39 -2.69 14.45
C ILE A 63 26.33 -1.48 14.49
N GLU A 64 25.98 -0.40 15.18
CA GLU A 64 26.87 0.76 15.38
C GLU A 64 28.24 0.39 15.93
N LYS A 65 28.34 -0.66 16.75
CA LYS A 65 29.61 -1.15 17.31
C LYS A 65 30.66 -1.48 16.25
N PHE A 66 30.27 -1.70 15.00
CA PHE A 66 31.19 -2.07 13.92
C PHE A 66 31.72 -0.87 13.13
N TYR A 67 31.12 0.32 13.28
CA TYR A 67 31.50 1.48 12.45
C TYR A 67 31.47 2.82 13.17
N LYS A 68 31.02 2.89 14.42
CA LYS A 68 30.86 4.14 15.16
C LYS A 68 31.37 4.02 16.59
N ASP A 69 31.94 5.09 17.10
CA ASP A 69 32.23 5.27 18.51
C ASP A 69 30.93 5.55 19.31
N ASP A 70 31.02 5.64 20.63
CA ASP A 70 29.88 5.80 21.53
C ASP A 70 28.95 6.96 21.16
N ARG A 71 27.64 6.74 21.30
CA ARG A 71 26.62 7.77 21.12
C ARG A 71 26.75 8.90 22.13
N LYS A 72 26.47 10.12 21.68
CA LYS A 72 26.47 11.32 22.53
C LYS A 72 25.12 11.60 23.18
N ALA A 73 24.02 11.02 22.67
CA ALA A 73 22.69 11.26 23.18
C ALA A 73 22.45 10.58 24.56
N ASN A 74 21.77 11.29 25.44
CA ASN A 74 21.39 10.76 26.76
C ASN A 74 20.31 9.69 26.70
N ILE A 75 19.49 9.68 25.65
CA ILE A 75 18.38 8.73 25.44
C ILE A 75 18.93 7.39 24.93
N LYS A 76 18.58 6.31 25.63
CA LYS A 76 19.11 4.97 25.35
C LYS A 76 18.14 4.06 24.55
N SER A 77 16.85 4.40 24.49
CA SER A 77 15.86 3.56 23.83
C SER A 77 14.72 4.35 23.18
N ALA A 78 14.04 3.74 22.18
CA ALA A 78 12.85 4.31 21.57
C ALA A 78 11.71 4.51 22.59
N ALA A 79 11.55 3.57 23.55
CA ALA A 79 10.55 3.68 24.62
C ALA A 79 10.80 4.91 25.52
N GLU A 80 12.07 5.20 25.82
CA GLU A 80 12.46 6.39 26.58
C GLU A 80 12.16 7.68 25.80
N SER A 81 12.37 7.72 24.49
CA SER A 81 12.03 8.89 23.67
C SER A 81 10.52 9.16 23.65
N VAL A 82 9.67 8.13 23.65
CA VAL A 82 8.20 8.27 23.76
C VAL A 82 7.80 8.82 25.12
N LEU A 83 8.40 8.35 26.20
CA LEU A 83 8.15 8.90 27.53
C LEU A 83 8.53 10.38 27.64
N LEU A 84 9.69 10.75 27.13
CA LEU A 84 10.15 12.15 27.10
C LEU A 84 9.24 13.03 26.23
N TYR A 85 8.73 12.51 25.13
CA TYR A 85 7.76 13.21 24.30
C TYR A 85 6.47 13.50 25.06
N ASN A 86 5.91 12.51 25.79
CA ASN A 86 4.73 12.71 26.61
C ASN A 86 4.97 13.71 27.75
N GLN A 87 6.15 13.66 28.39
CA GLN A 87 6.55 14.64 29.40
C GLN A 87 6.69 16.05 28.82
N TRP A 88 7.25 16.17 27.61
CA TRP A 88 7.30 17.44 26.90
C TRP A 88 5.92 17.96 26.56
N LEU A 89 5.00 17.12 26.09
CA LEU A 89 3.61 17.52 25.81
C LEU A 89 2.94 18.13 27.03
N ALA A 90 3.15 17.56 28.21
CA ALA A 90 2.58 18.01 29.48
C ALA A 90 3.28 19.27 30.01
N SER A 91 4.62 19.36 29.92
CA SER A 91 5.41 20.41 30.58
C SER A 91 5.89 21.53 29.68
N LYS A 92 5.91 21.28 28.34
CA LYS A 92 6.47 22.18 27.31
C LYS A 92 7.92 22.62 27.57
N LYS A 93 8.69 21.85 28.36
CA LYS A 93 10.09 22.14 28.66
C LYS A 93 10.97 21.90 27.41
N GLU A 94 11.64 22.94 26.93
CA GLU A 94 12.41 22.91 25.68
C GLU A 94 13.61 21.94 25.74
N ASN A 95 14.21 21.72 26.92
CA ASN A 95 15.29 20.74 27.08
C ASN A 95 14.85 19.30 26.70
N LEU A 96 13.63 18.88 27.08
CA LEU A 96 13.11 17.55 26.73
C LEU A 96 12.94 17.40 25.22
N LYS A 97 12.46 18.44 24.55
CA LYS A 97 12.35 18.48 23.09
C LYS A 97 13.75 18.40 22.43
N GLN A 98 14.71 19.12 22.97
CA GLN A 98 16.06 19.12 22.45
C GLN A 98 16.73 17.73 22.57
N ASP A 99 16.49 17.02 23.69
CA ASP A 99 17.00 15.66 23.90
C ASP A 99 16.40 14.69 22.85
N ILE A 100 15.09 14.80 22.54
CA ILE A 100 14.44 14.00 21.49
C ILE A 100 15.04 14.34 20.10
N ILE A 101 15.26 15.62 19.81
CA ILE A 101 15.87 16.06 18.54
C ILE A 101 17.29 15.50 18.41
N ASN A 102 18.06 15.54 19.48
CA ASN A 102 19.43 15.01 19.48
C ASN A 102 19.44 13.50 19.29
N TYR A 103 18.51 12.77 19.91
CA TYR A 103 18.34 11.34 19.71
C TYR A 103 18.05 11.00 18.23
N ASN A 104 17.06 11.67 17.62
CA ASN A 104 16.76 11.47 16.20
C ASN A 104 17.91 11.85 15.27
N ARG A 105 18.66 12.89 15.63
CA ARG A 105 19.87 13.29 14.88
C ARG A 105 20.92 12.18 14.92
N ASP A 106 21.16 11.59 16.08
CA ASP A 106 22.10 10.48 16.22
C ASP A 106 21.68 9.25 15.40
N ASP A 107 20.38 8.92 15.34
CA ASP A 107 19.85 7.85 14.50
C ASP A 107 20.07 8.15 13.00
N CYS A 108 19.85 9.39 12.55
CA CYS A 108 20.11 9.79 11.17
C CYS A 108 21.60 9.71 10.82
N ILE A 109 22.47 10.17 11.71
CA ILE A 109 23.94 10.11 11.53
C ILE A 109 24.37 8.65 11.45
N SER A 110 23.87 7.79 12.34
CA SER A 110 24.19 6.37 12.35
C SER A 110 23.75 5.66 11.06
N THR A 111 22.58 5.99 10.55
CA THR A 111 22.09 5.46 9.27
C THR A 111 23.00 5.89 8.11
N TYR A 112 23.47 7.13 8.12
CA TYR A 112 24.42 7.62 7.12
C TYR A 112 25.78 6.90 7.22
N GLU A 113 26.34 6.81 8.42
CA GLU A 113 27.63 6.14 8.68
C GLU A 113 27.58 4.66 8.34
N LEU A 114 26.46 3.97 8.64
CA LEU A 114 26.22 2.59 8.21
C LEU A 114 26.23 2.47 6.68
N THR A 115 25.57 3.39 5.99
CA THR A 115 25.58 3.40 4.52
C THR A 115 27.00 3.48 3.96
N GLU A 116 27.83 4.37 4.51
CA GLU A 116 29.23 4.51 4.08
C GLU A 116 30.08 3.30 4.46
N PHE A 117 29.85 2.71 5.64
CA PHE A 117 30.49 1.48 6.06
C PHE A 117 30.19 0.33 5.08
N LEU A 118 28.92 0.06 4.80
CA LEU A 118 28.49 -1.00 3.88
C LEU A 118 29.03 -0.78 2.45
N ARG A 119 29.02 0.46 1.97
CA ARG A 119 29.61 0.81 0.67
C ARG A 119 31.11 0.55 0.60
N ASN A 120 31.82 0.88 1.66
CA ASN A 120 33.25 0.64 1.73
C ASN A 120 33.57 -0.85 1.80
N GLU A 121 32.82 -1.62 2.58
CA GLU A 121 32.98 -3.07 2.64
C GLU A 121 32.69 -3.74 1.28
N LYS A 122 31.64 -3.28 0.57
CA LYS A 122 31.35 -3.73 -0.80
C LYS A 122 32.51 -3.41 -1.75
N LYS A 123 33.06 -2.20 -1.70
CA LYS A 123 34.21 -1.83 -2.55
C LYS A 123 35.45 -2.69 -2.27
N LYS A 124 35.72 -3.00 -1.02
CA LYS A 124 36.89 -3.80 -0.62
C LYS A 124 36.77 -5.26 -1.02
N ARG A 125 35.56 -5.86 -0.86
CA ARG A 125 35.38 -7.31 -0.96
C ARG A 125 34.72 -7.77 -2.26
N TYR A 126 33.92 -6.91 -2.89
CA TYR A 126 33.04 -7.22 -4.01
C TYR A 126 33.06 -6.13 -5.08
N SER A 127 34.29 -5.68 -5.46
CA SER A 127 34.48 -4.62 -6.45
C SER A 127 33.97 -4.95 -7.85
N ASP A 128 33.95 -6.23 -8.18
CA ASP A 128 33.51 -6.84 -9.45
C ASP A 128 32.00 -6.92 -9.58
N ILE A 129 31.26 -6.87 -8.47
CA ILE A 129 29.79 -6.88 -8.51
C ILE A 129 29.28 -5.47 -8.86
N PRO A 130 28.54 -5.29 -9.96
CA PRO A 130 28.00 -3.98 -10.32
C PRO A 130 26.97 -3.48 -9.28
N TRP A 131 26.82 -2.17 -9.18
CA TRP A 131 25.73 -1.58 -8.41
C TRP A 131 24.40 -1.85 -9.11
N PHE A 132 23.34 -1.99 -8.30
CA PHE A 132 21.97 -2.11 -8.82
C PHE A 132 21.63 -0.97 -9.78
N SER A 133 21.03 -1.31 -10.91
CA SER A 133 20.46 -0.37 -11.87
C SER A 133 19.03 -0.79 -12.19
N LEU A 134 18.14 0.18 -12.37
CA LEU A 134 16.76 -0.09 -12.79
C LEU A 134 16.74 -0.82 -14.15
N SER A 135 15.91 -1.84 -14.26
CA SER A 135 15.70 -2.57 -15.50
C SER A 135 15.07 -1.67 -16.58
N ALA A 136 15.22 -2.05 -17.85
CA ALA A 136 14.58 -1.35 -18.96
C ALA A 136 13.05 -1.33 -18.82
N ASP A 137 12.45 -2.39 -18.28
CA ASP A 137 11.01 -2.49 -17.99
C ASP A 137 10.55 -1.46 -16.96
N ASP A 138 11.35 -1.21 -15.94
CA ASP A 138 11.04 -0.23 -14.90
C ASP A 138 11.16 1.19 -15.44
N GLN A 139 12.12 1.45 -16.31
CA GLN A 139 12.24 2.72 -17.02
C GLN A 139 11.02 3.00 -17.92
N THR A 140 10.49 1.98 -18.58
CA THR A 140 9.30 2.10 -19.45
C THR A 140 8.06 2.43 -18.63
N LYS A 141 7.85 1.78 -17.48
CA LYS A 141 6.74 2.10 -16.56
C LYS A 141 6.80 3.54 -16.07
N HIS A 142 8.00 4.05 -15.78
CA HIS A 142 8.20 5.46 -15.41
C HIS A 142 7.84 6.44 -16.51
N GLN A 143 8.12 6.11 -17.75
CA GLN A 143 7.75 6.95 -18.91
C GLN A 143 6.23 6.99 -19.10
N GLU A 144 5.53 5.88 -18.88
CA GLU A 144 4.08 5.82 -18.95
C GLU A 144 3.42 6.64 -17.84
N GLU A 145 3.89 6.56 -16.61
CA GLU A 145 3.40 7.39 -15.51
C GLU A 145 3.58 8.88 -15.78
N LYS A 146 4.75 9.31 -16.25
CA LYS A 146 4.97 10.69 -16.67
C LYS A 146 3.99 11.17 -17.73
N LYS A 147 3.61 10.31 -18.69
CA LYS A 147 2.60 10.65 -19.70
C LYS A 147 1.23 10.90 -19.09
N TRP A 148 0.81 10.08 -18.11
CA TRP A 148 -0.47 10.27 -17.44
C TRP A 148 -0.48 11.55 -16.59
N GLU A 149 0.58 11.81 -15.83
CA GLU A 149 0.72 13.03 -15.04
C GLU A 149 0.67 14.29 -15.90
N THR A 150 1.33 14.27 -17.04
CA THR A 150 1.30 15.39 -17.99
C THR A 150 -0.11 15.63 -18.51
N LYS A 151 -0.84 14.57 -18.88
CA LYS A 151 -2.22 14.66 -19.35
C LYS A 151 -3.17 15.18 -18.27
N ASP A 152 -3.00 14.75 -17.02
CA ASP A 152 -3.82 15.24 -15.92
C ASP A 152 -3.56 16.71 -15.63
N LYS A 153 -2.30 17.13 -15.61
CA LYS A 153 -1.93 18.56 -15.44
C LYS A 153 -2.49 19.42 -16.56
N GLU A 154 -2.45 18.93 -17.79
CA GLU A 154 -3.05 19.64 -18.93
C GLU A 154 -4.55 19.73 -18.82
N LEU A 155 -5.24 18.66 -18.40
CA LEU A 155 -6.67 18.63 -18.18
C LEU A 155 -7.10 19.60 -17.07
N ILE A 156 -6.41 19.60 -15.94
CA ILE A 156 -6.61 20.55 -14.84
C ILE A 156 -6.43 22.00 -15.33
N LYS A 157 -5.38 22.29 -16.07
CA LYS A 157 -5.12 23.61 -16.63
C LYS A 157 -6.23 24.06 -17.60
N ASN A 158 -6.76 23.14 -18.41
CA ASN A 158 -7.85 23.44 -19.33
C ASN A 158 -9.18 23.67 -18.62
N LEU A 159 -9.45 22.96 -17.51
CA LEU A 159 -10.60 23.23 -16.65
C LEU A 159 -10.45 24.59 -15.95
N GLU A 160 -9.26 24.93 -15.45
CA GLU A 160 -9.02 26.24 -14.82
C GLU A 160 -9.33 27.43 -15.74
N LYS A 161 -9.01 27.33 -17.03
CA LYS A 161 -9.34 28.36 -18.02
C LYS A 161 -10.84 28.60 -18.20
N LYS A 162 -11.69 27.65 -17.78
CA LYS A 162 -13.16 27.77 -17.85
C LYS A 162 -13.78 28.29 -16.54
N LYS A 163 -12.97 28.54 -15.54
CA LYS A 163 -13.38 29.00 -14.23
C LYS A 163 -13.82 30.46 -14.26
N ASN A 164 -14.91 30.78 -13.59
CA ASN A 164 -15.39 32.11 -13.35
C ASN A 164 -16.12 32.20 -11.98
N GLU A 165 -16.54 33.36 -11.55
CA GLU A 165 -17.18 33.55 -10.24
C GLU A 165 -18.41 32.66 -10.01
N SER A 166 -19.19 32.39 -11.05
CA SER A 166 -20.44 31.62 -10.94
C SER A 166 -20.24 30.08 -10.94
N ASN A 167 -19.09 29.60 -11.39
CA ASN A 167 -18.82 28.14 -11.52
C ASN A 167 -17.58 27.66 -10.78
N ASN A 168 -17.03 28.50 -9.91
CA ASN A 168 -15.77 28.22 -9.22
C ASN A 168 -15.79 26.86 -8.51
N ASP A 169 -16.79 26.60 -7.67
CA ASP A 169 -16.89 25.34 -6.91
C ASP A 169 -17.11 24.13 -7.82
N PHE A 170 -17.88 24.29 -8.88
CA PHE A 170 -18.07 23.23 -9.87
C PHE A 170 -16.77 22.87 -10.55
N ILE A 171 -15.98 23.84 -11.00
CA ILE A 171 -14.68 23.57 -11.63
C ILE A 171 -13.69 22.96 -10.64
N ASN A 172 -13.66 23.42 -9.38
CA ASN A 172 -12.84 22.81 -8.34
C ASN A 172 -13.21 21.33 -8.12
N ASN A 173 -14.50 21.01 -8.07
CA ASN A 173 -14.96 19.63 -7.97
C ASN A 173 -14.53 18.79 -9.19
N LEU A 174 -14.60 19.34 -10.41
CA LEU A 174 -14.11 18.67 -11.61
C LEU A 174 -12.61 18.42 -11.55
N GLN A 175 -11.82 19.37 -11.09
CA GLN A 175 -10.38 19.21 -10.94
C GLN A 175 -10.04 18.12 -9.91
N SER A 176 -10.80 18.01 -8.82
CA SER A 176 -10.60 17.00 -7.78
C SER A 176 -10.79 15.56 -8.27
N ILE A 177 -11.70 15.35 -9.25
CA ILE A 177 -11.94 14.01 -9.81
C ILE A 177 -10.94 13.60 -10.91
N VAL A 178 -10.12 14.54 -11.41
CA VAL A 178 -9.02 14.21 -12.35
C VAL A 178 -8.06 13.24 -11.66
N GLY A 179 -7.88 12.06 -12.23
CA GLY A 179 -7.02 11.02 -11.68
C GLY A 179 -7.51 10.39 -10.36
N PHE A 180 -8.76 10.62 -9.96
CA PHE A 180 -9.35 10.13 -8.72
C PHE A 180 -9.09 8.64 -8.50
N TYR A 181 -9.49 7.77 -9.40
CA TYR A 181 -9.33 6.33 -9.26
C TYR A 181 -7.86 5.87 -9.17
N ARG A 182 -6.93 6.59 -9.80
CA ARG A 182 -5.49 6.30 -9.64
C ARG A 182 -5.00 6.64 -8.25
N ARG A 183 -5.48 7.75 -7.66
CA ARG A 183 -5.13 8.12 -6.28
C ARG A 183 -5.73 7.15 -5.27
N GLU A 184 -7.01 6.81 -5.41
CA GLU A 184 -7.71 5.90 -4.50
C GLU A 184 -7.11 4.48 -4.47
N ARG A 185 -6.57 4.00 -5.58
CA ARG A 185 -5.91 2.68 -5.62
C ARG A 185 -4.51 2.65 -5.01
N LYS A 186 -3.88 3.79 -4.82
CA LYS A 186 -2.49 3.84 -4.32
C LYS A 186 -2.29 3.10 -2.99
N PRO A 187 -3.14 3.28 -1.96
CA PRO A 187 -2.96 2.58 -0.69
C PRO A 187 -3.00 1.05 -0.83
N GLU A 188 -3.86 0.52 -1.70
CA GLU A 188 -3.96 -0.92 -1.95
C GLU A 188 -2.70 -1.45 -2.65
N PHE A 189 -2.18 -0.72 -3.65
CA PHE A 189 -0.92 -1.07 -4.31
C PHE A 189 0.27 -0.98 -3.35
N TRP A 190 0.32 0.04 -2.49
CA TRP A 190 1.37 0.16 -1.50
C TRP A 190 1.35 -1.01 -0.52
N ALA A 191 0.17 -1.37 0.00
CA ALA A 191 0.03 -2.53 0.87
C ALA A 191 0.43 -3.83 0.15
N MET A 192 0.13 -3.97 -1.14
CA MET A 192 0.56 -5.12 -1.93
C MET A 192 2.09 -5.19 -2.07
N TYR A 193 2.75 -4.08 -2.39
CA TYR A 193 4.21 -4.04 -2.51
C TYR A 193 4.89 -4.26 -1.16
N ASP A 194 4.38 -3.64 -0.12
CA ASP A 194 4.86 -3.77 1.26
C ASP A 194 4.87 -5.25 1.72
N ARG A 195 3.82 -6.01 1.37
CA ARG A 195 3.76 -7.45 1.66
C ARG A 195 4.77 -8.26 0.87
N LYS A 196 5.06 -7.88 -0.38
CA LYS A 196 6.02 -8.59 -1.23
C LYS A 196 7.47 -8.45 -0.78
N ASP A 197 7.75 -7.42 -0.02
CA ASP A 197 9.08 -7.15 0.53
C ASP A 197 9.30 -7.84 1.90
N LYS A 198 8.30 -8.59 2.40
CA LYS A 198 8.32 -9.27 3.71
C LYS A 198 8.51 -10.77 3.58
N GLU A 199 9.00 -11.39 4.66
CA GLU A 199 9.06 -12.84 4.79
C GLU A 199 7.72 -13.41 5.30
N HIS A 200 7.60 -14.74 5.27
CA HIS A 200 6.37 -15.42 5.71
C HIS A 200 6.01 -15.12 7.17
N GLU A 201 7.00 -15.05 8.03
CA GLU A 201 6.88 -14.80 9.46
C GLU A 201 6.44 -13.37 9.78
N ASP A 202 6.93 -12.39 9.01
CA ASP A 202 6.62 -10.96 9.17
C ASP A 202 5.13 -10.65 8.88
N LEU A 203 4.45 -11.54 8.15
CA LEU A 203 3.06 -11.34 7.73
C LEU A 203 2.04 -11.97 8.66
N VAL A 204 2.47 -12.61 9.75
CA VAL A 204 1.59 -13.24 10.74
C VAL A 204 0.66 -12.23 11.42
N ASP A 205 1.12 -11.00 11.62
CA ASP A 205 0.33 -9.91 12.23
C ASP A 205 -0.51 -9.13 11.19
N ASP A 206 -0.38 -9.42 9.89
CA ASP A 206 -1.24 -8.83 8.86
C ASP A 206 -2.56 -9.58 8.75
N THR A 207 -3.60 -9.07 9.37
CA THR A 207 -4.94 -9.69 9.40
C THR A 207 -5.57 -9.90 8.01
N THR A 208 -5.02 -9.37 6.95
CA THR A 208 -5.48 -9.64 5.57
C THR A 208 -4.86 -10.89 4.98
N CYS A 209 -3.90 -11.49 5.68
CA CYS A 209 -3.18 -12.69 5.29
C CYS A 209 -3.53 -13.89 6.16
N ILE A 210 -3.29 -15.10 5.65
CA ILE A 210 -3.01 -16.30 6.44
C ILE A 210 -1.56 -16.65 6.13
N ALA A 211 -0.68 -16.34 7.06
CA ALA A 211 0.75 -16.34 6.85
C ALA A 211 1.43 -17.59 7.40
N ASN A 212 2.61 -17.87 6.87
CA ASN A 212 3.50 -18.93 7.32
C ASN A 212 2.81 -20.31 7.39
N CYS A 213 2.06 -20.64 6.34
CA CYS A 213 1.38 -21.93 6.22
C CYS A 213 2.38 -23.00 5.74
N ILE A 214 2.57 -24.05 6.52
CA ILE A 214 3.46 -25.19 6.21
C ILE A 214 2.63 -26.37 5.73
N ARG A 215 2.96 -26.91 4.54
CA ARG A 215 2.29 -28.09 3.99
C ARG A 215 2.46 -29.30 4.92
N THR A 216 1.37 -30.02 5.20
CA THR A 216 1.42 -31.24 5.99
C THR A 216 2.03 -32.38 5.15
N SER A 217 2.47 -33.44 5.82
CA SER A 217 2.93 -34.67 5.16
C SER A 217 1.82 -35.51 4.57
N ASP A 218 0.54 -35.12 4.79
CA ASP A 218 -0.59 -35.84 4.25
C ASP A 218 -0.57 -35.82 2.71
N PRO A 219 -0.82 -36.93 2.03
CA PRO A 219 -0.94 -36.95 0.58
C PRO A 219 -2.16 -36.09 0.14
N PRO A 220 -2.07 -35.46 -1.04
CA PRO A 220 -3.21 -34.72 -1.57
C PRO A 220 -4.43 -35.63 -1.77
N GLU A 221 -5.59 -35.13 -1.35
CA GLU A 221 -6.87 -35.85 -1.49
C GLU A 221 -7.53 -35.49 -2.83
N GLU A 222 -7.96 -36.48 -3.61
CA GLU A 222 -8.69 -36.25 -4.86
C GLU A 222 -10.09 -35.69 -4.58
N TYR A 223 -10.45 -34.59 -5.23
CA TYR A 223 -11.72 -33.91 -5.08
C TYR A 223 -12.29 -33.50 -6.45
N LYS A 224 -13.09 -34.35 -7.07
CA LYS A 224 -13.63 -34.15 -8.43
C LYS A 224 -12.51 -33.90 -9.46
N GLN A 225 -12.47 -32.72 -10.07
CA GLN A 225 -11.41 -32.29 -11.02
C GLN A 225 -10.28 -31.49 -10.34
N SER A 226 -10.15 -31.56 -9.02
CA SER A 226 -9.20 -30.81 -8.23
C SER A 226 -8.53 -31.74 -7.20
N GLN A 227 -7.49 -31.24 -6.57
CA GLN A 227 -6.87 -31.87 -5.40
C GLN A 227 -6.98 -30.96 -4.19
N LEU A 228 -7.06 -31.54 -3.01
CA LEU A 228 -7.06 -30.85 -1.73
C LEU A 228 -5.69 -31.00 -1.10
N PHE A 229 -5.10 -29.87 -0.73
CA PHE A 229 -3.83 -29.80 -0.03
C PHE A 229 -4.04 -29.21 1.36
N LYS A 230 -3.44 -29.85 2.36
CA LYS A 230 -3.53 -29.41 3.75
C LYS A 230 -2.25 -28.68 4.16
N TYR A 231 -2.45 -27.55 4.83
CA TYR A 231 -1.40 -26.74 5.44
C TYR A 231 -1.73 -26.54 6.91
N LYS A 232 -0.73 -26.47 7.74
CA LYS A 232 -0.86 -26.03 9.13
C LYS A 232 -0.22 -24.66 9.31
N PHE A 233 -0.78 -23.86 10.20
CA PHE A 233 -0.25 -22.55 10.54
C PHE A 233 -0.50 -22.24 12.02
N GLN A 234 0.30 -21.34 12.58
CA GLN A 234 0.13 -20.90 13.95
C GLN A 234 -1.11 -20.03 14.09
N LYS A 235 -1.72 -20.04 15.28
CA LYS A 235 -2.89 -19.21 15.58
C LYS A 235 -2.56 -17.74 15.33
N GLN A 236 -3.37 -17.10 14.52
CA GLN A 236 -3.23 -15.69 14.11
C GLN A 236 -4.60 -15.09 13.78
N ASP A 237 -4.70 -13.76 13.76
CA ASP A 237 -5.93 -13.08 13.33
C ASP A 237 -5.93 -12.93 11.81
N TYR A 238 -7.03 -13.33 11.15
CA TYR A 238 -7.18 -13.23 9.70
C TYR A 238 -8.62 -12.94 9.26
N LYS A 239 -8.76 -12.30 8.09
CA LYS A 239 -10.05 -11.96 7.48
C LYS A 239 -10.50 -12.94 6.40
N LEU A 240 -9.59 -13.73 5.86
CA LEU A 240 -9.90 -14.75 4.84
C LEU A 240 -10.79 -15.84 5.43
N ARG A 241 -11.79 -16.28 4.66
CA ARG A 241 -12.80 -17.24 5.10
C ARG A 241 -12.88 -18.44 4.16
N GLU A 242 -13.55 -19.49 4.60
CA GLU A 242 -13.93 -20.59 3.74
C GLU A 242 -14.75 -20.09 2.54
N GLY A 243 -14.40 -20.55 1.34
CA GLY A 243 -14.97 -20.09 0.08
C GLY A 243 -14.21 -18.98 -0.61
N ASP A 244 -13.41 -18.21 0.11
CA ASP A 244 -12.59 -17.14 -0.46
C ASP A 244 -11.46 -17.69 -1.34
N THR A 245 -10.91 -16.83 -2.17
CA THR A 245 -9.67 -17.08 -2.90
C THR A 245 -8.55 -16.31 -2.24
N GLY A 246 -7.62 -17.03 -1.61
CA GLY A 246 -6.35 -16.47 -1.16
C GLY A 246 -5.30 -16.56 -2.26
N TYR A 247 -4.48 -15.51 -2.42
CA TYR A 247 -3.42 -15.46 -3.43
C TYR A 247 -2.06 -15.67 -2.79
N ASP A 248 -1.17 -16.40 -3.48
CA ASP A 248 0.24 -16.50 -3.12
C ASP A 248 0.92 -15.15 -3.35
N ILE A 249 0.98 -14.35 -2.30
CA ILE A 249 1.44 -12.97 -2.38
C ILE A 249 2.97 -12.84 -2.41
N LEU A 250 3.71 -13.85 -1.96
CA LEU A 250 5.17 -13.88 -1.98
C LEU A 250 5.73 -14.54 -3.24
N GLY A 251 4.86 -15.09 -4.11
CA GLY A 251 5.26 -15.67 -5.38
C GLY A 251 5.99 -17.00 -5.28
N THR A 252 5.81 -17.75 -4.18
CA THR A 252 6.44 -19.05 -3.94
C THR A 252 6.07 -20.11 -4.99
N THR A 253 4.94 -19.90 -5.71
CA THR A 253 4.49 -20.77 -6.81
C THR A 253 4.98 -20.32 -8.19
N SER A 254 5.72 -19.22 -8.30
CA SER A 254 6.23 -18.72 -9.58
C SER A 254 7.50 -19.50 -9.99
N ARG A 255 7.44 -20.23 -11.12
CA ARG A 255 8.59 -20.97 -11.66
C ARG A 255 9.59 -20.10 -12.41
N THR A 256 9.18 -18.93 -12.89
CA THR A 256 10.03 -18.00 -13.64
C THR A 256 9.75 -16.57 -13.25
N SER A 257 10.79 -15.74 -13.23
CA SER A 257 10.71 -14.29 -12.95
C SER A 257 9.74 -13.51 -13.87
N ASN A 258 9.33 -14.09 -14.98
CA ASN A 258 8.38 -13.51 -15.94
C ASN A 258 6.90 -13.82 -15.63
N ASP A 259 6.60 -14.75 -14.74
CA ASP A 259 5.23 -15.16 -14.38
C ASP A 259 4.70 -14.26 -13.25
N LYS A 260 4.39 -13.00 -13.59
CA LYS A 260 3.95 -11.93 -12.65
C LYS A 260 2.50 -12.07 -12.17
N LYS A 261 1.83 -13.21 -12.37
CA LYS A 261 0.46 -13.40 -11.91
C LYS A 261 0.46 -14.13 -10.57
N ASP A 262 -0.02 -13.45 -9.55
CA ASP A 262 -0.26 -14.07 -8.26
C ASP A 262 -1.20 -15.27 -8.46
N THR A 263 -0.79 -16.46 -7.99
CA THR A 263 -1.60 -17.66 -8.11
C THR A 263 -2.64 -17.70 -6.99
N GLY A 264 -3.92 -17.77 -7.36
CA GLY A 264 -5.03 -17.86 -6.40
C GLY A 264 -5.41 -19.30 -6.08
N PHE A 265 -5.72 -19.57 -4.82
CA PHE A 265 -6.18 -20.85 -4.31
C PHE A 265 -7.52 -20.69 -3.58
N ASN A 266 -8.48 -21.57 -3.86
CA ASN A 266 -9.75 -21.56 -3.13
C ASN A 266 -9.57 -22.17 -1.74
N ILE A 267 -9.95 -21.45 -0.71
CA ILE A 267 -9.97 -21.91 0.67
C ILE A 267 -11.19 -22.81 0.86
N LYS A 268 -10.95 -24.12 0.92
CA LYS A 268 -12.04 -25.09 1.05
C LYS A 268 -12.51 -25.24 2.49
N LYS A 269 -11.57 -25.22 3.44
CA LYS A 269 -11.88 -25.40 4.86
C LYS A 269 -10.77 -24.83 5.73
N ILE A 270 -11.15 -24.27 6.87
CA ILE A 270 -10.25 -23.87 7.95
C ILE A 270 -10.71 -24.60 9.23
N THR A 271 -9.81 -25.26 9.95
CA THR A 271 -10.14 -26.02 11.17
C THR A 271 -9.08 -25.82 12.22
N GLU A 272 -9.48 -25.82 13.48
CA GLU A 272 -8.56 -25.84 14.63
C GLU A 272 -8.52 -27.24 15.22
N LYS A 273 -7.31 -27.75 15.52
CA LYS A 273 -7.12 -29.05 16.18
C LYS A 273 -5.84 -28.98 17.03
N GLY A 274 -6.00 -29.23 18.32
CA GLY A 274 -4.85 -29.30 19.26
C GLY A 274 -4.09 -27.98 19.43
N GLY A 275 -4.77 -26.83 19.24
CA GLY A 275 -4.15 -25.50 19.35
C GLY A 275 -3.42 -25.02 18.08
N GLU A 276 -3.39 -25.86 17.04
CA GLU A 276 -2.91 -25.48 15.69
C GLU A 276 -4.10 -25.30 14.73
N GLU A 277 -3.95 -24.41 13.78
CA GLU A 277 -4.94 -24.17 12.73
C GLU A 277 -4.51 -24.86 11.43
N TYR A 278 -5.50 -25.38 10.72
CA TYR A 278 -5.30 -26.14 9.47
C TYR A 278 -6.12 -25.51 8.35
N LEU A 279 -5.44 -25.26 7.23
CA LEU A 279 -6.00 -24.73 6.01
C LEU A 279 -6.05 -25.82 4.95
N THR A 280 -7.23 -26.06 4.36
CA THR A 280 -7.42 -26.96 3.21
C THR A 280 -7.64 -26.13 1.97
N LEU A 281 -6.72 -26.24 1.00
CA LEU A 281 -6.78 -25.56 -0.28
C LEU A 281 -7.29 -26.49 -1.37
N LYS A 282 -8.27 -26.03 -2.15
CA LYS A 282 -8.72 -26.72 -3.36
C LYS A 282 -7.98 -26.17 -4.56
N VAL A 283 -7.22 -27.01 -5.25
CA VAL A 283 -6.37 -26.65 -6.38
C VAL A 283 -6.79 -27.45 -7.62
N GLY A 284 -7.17 -26.74 -8.67
CA GLY A 284 -7.56 -27.35 -9.93
C GLY A 284 -6.39 -27.93 -10.72
N LYS A 285 -6.62 -29.00 -11.51
CA LYS A 285 -5.60 -29.62 -12.36
C LYS A 285 -4.88 -28.62 -13.29
N PRO A 286 -5.54 -27.62 -13.91
CA PRO A 286 -4.83 -26.62 -14.72
C PRO A 286 -3.83 -25.79 -13.92
N THR A 287 -4.19 -25.42 -12.69
CA THR A 287 -3.30 -24.68 -11.78
C THR A 287 -2.08 -25.53 -11.40
N LEU A 288 -2.31 -26.80 -11.01
CA LEU A 288 -1.21 -27.73 -10.70
C LEU A 288 -0.28 -27.95 -11.90
N LYS A 289 -0.85 -28.08 -13.10
CA LYS A 289 -0.03 -28.19 -14.33
C LYS A 289 0.86 -26.96 -14.53
N LYS A 290 0.36 -25.77 -14.18
CA LYS A 290 1.06 -24.50 -14.31
C LYS A 290 2.18 -24.36 -13.27
N ILE A 291 1.88 -24.60 -11.98
CA ILE A 291 2.84 -24.42 -10.88
C ILE A 291 3.75 -25.64 -10.68
N GLY A 292 3.31 -26.82 -11.10
CA GLY A 292 3.98 -28.11 -10.98
C GLY A 292 3.74 -28.77 -9.64
N GLU A 293 4.25 -28.24 -8.58
CA GLU A 293 4.10 -28.74 -7.21
C GLU A 293 3.64 -27.63 -6.27
N MET A 294 2.83 -27.97 -5.28
CA MET A 294 2.45 -27.04 -4.23
C MET A 294 3.65 -26.77 -3.31
N PRO A 295 3.91 -25.50 -2.97
CA PRO A 295 5.05 -25.13 -2.12
C PRO A 295 4.94 -25.75 -0.74
N ILE A 296 6.09 -25.95 -0.10
CA ILE A 296 6.18 -26.44 1.28
C ILE A 296 5.71 -25.35 2.26
N GLN A 297 6.06 -24.10 1.99
CA GLN A 297 5.68 -22.93 2.77
C GLN A 297 4.90 -21.96 1.89
N LEU A 298 3.84 -21.37 2.41
CA LEU A 298 2.92 -20.50 1.66
C LEU A 298 2.34 -19.42 2.56
N THR A 299 2.21 -18.22 2.04
CA THR A 299 1.42 -17.15 2.65
C THR A 299 0.34 -16.72 1.68
N LEU A 300 -0.91 -16.78 2.12
CA LEU A 300 -2.06 -16.34 1.36
C LEU A 300 -2.49 -14.94 1.79
N GLY A 301 -2.78 -14.09 0.84
CA GLY A 301 -3.27 -12.76 1.10
C GLY A 301 -4.22 -12.26 0.00
N PRO A 302 -4.56 -10.98 0.01
CA PRO A 302 -5.42 -10.38 -1.01
C PRO A 302 -4.71 -10.38 -2.37
N GLY A 303 -5.48 -10.60 -3.43
CA GLY A 303 -4.98 -10.46 -4.80
C GLY A 303 -4.64 -9.01 -5.16
N LYS A 304 -4.27 -8.82 -6.43
CA LYS A 304 -4.04 -7.47 -6.96
C LYS A 304 -5.29 -6.61 -6.82
N PRO A 305 -5.12 -5.30 -6.57
CA PRO A 305 -6.23 -4.35 -6.57
C PRO A 305 -7.07 -4.43 -7.83
N PHE A 306 -8.39 -4.25 -7.70
CA PHE A 306 -9.31 -4.28 -8.83
C PHE A 306 -8.95 -3.23 -9.89
N SER A 307 -9.11 -3.60 -11.16
CA SER A 307 -8.96 -2.65 -12.25
C SER A 307 -10.10 -1.63 -12.23
N THR A 308 -9.76 -0.34 -12.22
CA THR A 308 -10.71 0.77 -12.35
C THR A 308 -10.64 1.42 -13.74
N TYR A 309 -10.16 0.69 -14.73
CA TYR A 309 -9.94 1.21 -16.08
C TYR A 309 -11.23 1.78 -16.72
N ASP A 310 -12.36 1.09 -16.57
CA ASP A 310 -13.62 1.54 -17.16
C ASP A 310 -14.18 2.77 -16.45
N GLN A 311 -14.02 2.85 -15.13
CA GLN A 311 -14.37 4.02 -14.34
C GLN A 311 -13.51 5.22 -14.72
N GLU A 312 -12.18 5.04 -14.86
CA GLU A 312 -11.27 6.09 -15.31
C GLU A 312 -11.64 6.61 -16.71
N ARG A 313 -11.99 5.70 -17.62
CA ARG A 313 -12.49 6.08 -18.95
C ARG A 313 -13.80 6.84 -18.90
N ALA A 314 -14.71 6.44 -18.01
CA ALA A 314 -15.99 7.14 -17.84
C ALA A 314 -15.79 8.56 -17.31
N VAL A 315 -14.95 8.72 -16.28
CA VAL A 315 -14.60 10.07 -15.75
C VAL A 315 -13.94 10.91 -16.85
N LYS A 316 -12.99 10.32 -17.59
CA LYS A 316 -12.34 11.05 -18.69
C LYS A 316 -13.36 11.52 -19.75
N ARG A 317 -14.26 10.65 -20.21
CA ARG A 317 -15.31 11.04 -21.17
C ARG A 317 -16.20 12.16 -20.64
N TYR A 318 -16.52 12.13 -19.34
CA TYR A 318 -17.28 13.17 -18.70
C TYR A 318 -16.51 14.51 -18.70
N LEU A 319 -15.28 14.53 -18.23
CA LEU A 319 -14.43 15.73 -18.19
C LEU A 319 -14.18 16.31 -19.59
N ASP A 320 -13.90 15.46 -20.57
CA ASP A 320 -13.75 15.89 -21.98
C ASP A 320 -15.04 16.55 -22.50
N SER A 321 -16.23 16.08 -22.08
CA SER A 321 -17.50 16.67 -22.50
C SER A 321 -17.71 18.08 -21.96
N ILE A 322 -17.20 18.39 -20.79
CA ILE A 322 -17.29 19.74 -20.17
C ILE A 322 -16.38 20.74 -20.91
N LEU A 323 -15.25 20.27 -21.43
CA LEU A 323 -14.31 21.14 -22.14
C LEU A 323 -14.84 21.59 -23.50
N VAL A 324 -15.74 20.83 -24.11
CA VAL A 324 -16.34 21.12 -25.44
C VAL A 324 -17.71 21.76 -25.26
N GLU A 325 -17.87 22.99 -25.72
CA GLU A 325 -19.10 23.80 -25.53
C GLU A 325 -20.39 23.09 -25.97
N LYS A 326 -20.35 22.39 -27.12
CA LYS A 326 -21.51 21.67 -27.65
C LYS A 326 -21.96 20.47 -26.78
N THR A 327 -21.10 19.97 -25.90
CA THR A 327 -21.39 18.76 -25.09
C THR A 327 -21.38 19.01 -23.59
N LYS A 328 -21.15 20.25 -23.11
CA LYS A 328 -21.06 20.60 -21.69
C LYS A 328 -22.28 20.18 -20.85
N ASN A 329 -23.45 20.10 -21.46
CA ASN A 329 -24.69 19.68 -20.81
C ASN A 329 -25.07 18.20 -21.08
N LYS A 330 -24.24 17.44 -21.75
CA LYS A 330 -24.51 16.03 -22.08
C LYS A 330 -24.81 15.17 -20.85
N TYR A 331 -24.17 15.48 -19.74
CA TYR A 331 -24.29 14.75 -18.48
C TYR A 331 -24.88 15.64 -17.37
N LYS A 332 -26.03 16.25 -17.66
CA LYS A 332 -26.67 17.23 -16.74
C LYS A 332 -26.88 16.69 -15.34
N CYS A 333 -27.31 15.42 -15.19
CA CYS A 333 -27.50 14.80 -13.87
C CYS A 333 -26.21 14.75 -13.05
N ILE A 334 -25.07 14.46 -13.70
CA ILE A 334 -23.77 14.47 -13.01
C ILE A 334 -23.38 15.89 -12.62
N ASN A 335 -23.61 16.87 -13.51
CA ASN A 335 -23.36 18.26 -13.20
C ASN A 335 -24.19 18.72 -11.99
N ASP A 336 -25.49 18.44 -12.01
CA ASP A 336 -26.41 18.78 -10.92
C ASP A 336 -26.02 18.11 -9.60
N PHE A 337 -25.57 16.85 -9.66
CA PHE A 337 -25.07 16.12 -8.49
C PHE A 337 -23.78 16.75 -7.90
N LEU A 338 -22.81 17.10 -8.75
CA LEU A 338 -21.53 17.67 -8.30
C LEU A 338 -21.66 19.06 -7.65
N ILE A 339 -22.70 19.81 -7.96
CA ILE A 339 -22.99 21.08 -7.31
C ILE A 339 -24.05 20.95 -6.20
N ALA A 340 -24.38 19.72 -5.80
CA ALA A 340 -25.41 19.43 -4.80
C ALA A 340 -26.73 20.15 -5.07
N LYS A 341 -27.13 20.25 -6.35
CA LYS A 341 -28.37 20.90 -6.75
C LYS A 341 -29.55 20.11 -6.23
N PHE A 342 -30.49 20.83 -5.59
CA PHE A 342 -31.74 20.22 -5.17
C PHE A 342 -32.50 19.63 -6.36
N PRO A 343 -33.02 18.41 -6.26
CA PRO A 343 -33.80 17.78 -7.31
C PRO A 343 -35.07 18.61 -7.57
N ASP A 344 -35.45 18.73 -8.83
CA ASP A 344 -36.71 19.35 -9.26
C ASP A 344 -37.74 18.24 -9.43
N VAL A 345 -38.50 17.99 -8.37
CA VAL A 345 -39.50 16.93 -8.33
C VAL A 345 -40.88 17.55 -8.39
N LYS A 346 -41.69 17.14 -9.38
CA LYS A 346 -43.03 17.65 -9.58
C LYS A 346 -43.89 17.41 -8.34
N GLY A 347 -44.47 18.48 -7.79
CA GLY A 347 -45.34 18.44 -6.62
C GLY A 347 -44.63 18.48 -5.26
N ILE A 348 -43.29 18.65 -5.26
CA ILE A 348 -42.48 18.79 -4.04
C ILE A 348 -41.79 20.15 -4.09
N GLU A 349 -41.94 20.93 -3.02
CA GLU A 349 -41.26 22.22 -2.89
C GLU A 349 -39.75 22.02 -2.76
N LYS A 350 -38.94 22.80 -3.46
CA LYS A 350 -37.49 22.72 -3.48
C LYS A 350 -36.91 22.79 -2.06
N GLY A 351 -36.08 21.80 -1.70
CA GLY A 351 -35.44 21.70 -0.38
C GLY A 351 -36.31 21.04 0.70
N LYS A 352 -37.51 20.59 0.37
CA LYS A 352 -38.34 19.77 1.27
C LYS A 352 -37.97 18.28 1.16
N ASN A 353 -38.29 17.52 2.20
CA ASN A 353 -38.10 16.06 2.20
C ASN A 353 -38.91 15.43 1.07
N LEU A 354 -38.27 14.51 0.36
CA LEU A 354 -38.91 13.70 -0.68
C LEU A 354 -39.87 12.66 -0.08
N ILE A 355 -39.68 12.31 1.17
CA ILE A 355 -40.46 11.32 1.91
C ILE A 355 -41.30 12.04 2.96
N ASN A 356 -42.55 11.71 3.02
CA ASN A 356 -43.51 12.22 4.00
C ASN A 356 -43.66 11.16 5.11
N ASP A 357 -43.45 11.55 6.38
CA ASP A 357 -43.54 10.65 7.54
C ASP A 357 -44.89 9.93 7.72
N LYS A 358 -45.91 10.35 6.99
CA LYS A 358 -47.26 9.78 7.03
C LYS A 358 -47.53 8.68 6.03
N GLU A 359 -46.61 8.40 5.12
CA GLU A 359 -46.76 7.39 4.07
C GLU A 359 -45.67 6.31 4.17
N ASP A 360 -45.94 5.13 3.64
CA ASP A 360 -44.98 4.05 3.57
C ASP A 360 -43.72 4.43 2.76
N PHE A 361 -42.56 4.26 3.37
CA PHE A 361 -41.27 4.61 2.78
C PHE A 361 -41.02 3.97 1.41
N VAL A 362 -41.37 2.70 1.26
CA VAL A 362 -41.15 1.95 0.00
C VAL A 362 -42.06 2.51 -1.10
N TYR A 363 -43.31 2.82 -0.77
CA TYR A 363 -44.28 3.36 -1.73
C TYR A 363 -43.86 4.76 -2.23
N GLN A 364 -43.38 5.61 -1.36
CA GLN A 364 -42.89 6.95 -1.73
C GLN A 364 -41.63 6.85 -2.60
N THR A 365 -40.69 5.96 -2.27
CA THR A 365 -39.45 5.77 -3.04
C THR A 365 -39.72 5.33 -4.47
N VAL A 366 -40.78 4.56 -4.71
CA VAL A 366 -41.19 4.13 -6.06
C VAL A 366 -41.90 5.23 -6.84
N LYS A 367 -42.53 6.21 -6.14
CA LYS A 367 -43.25 7.34 -6.77
C LYS A 367 -42.36 8.45 -7.27
N VAL A 368 -41.14 8.58 -6.70
CA VAL A 368 -40.13 9.56 -7.07
C VAL A 368 -39.23 9.04 -8.16
#